data_8d8628f6f47fe671c67cf22823eb91f5
#
_entry.id   8d8628f6f47fe671c67cf22823eb91f5
#
_cell.length_a   1.000
_cell.length_b   1.000
_cell.length_c   1.000
_cell.angle_alpha   90.00
_cell.angle_beta   90.00
_cell.angle_gamma   90.00
#
_symmetry.space_group_name_H-M   'P 1'
#
loop_
_entity.id
_entity.type
_entity.pdbx_description
1 polymer ?
#
loop_
_entity_poly.entity_id
_entity_poly.type
_entity_poly.pdbx_seq_one_letter_code
_entity_poly.pdbx_strand_id
1 'polypeptide(L)'
;MFRFLFFPISVVWALFMHFRRKFYARKGTKSQISTICVGNLCMGGTGKTPHVEYVVNLLQSRYKVAVLSRGYGRKTKGFLLANSQSTAQDIGDEPLLLYQKNTAIAVAVCENRVEGLQKISENIPI
;
A
#
# COMPACT_ATOMS: atom_id res chain seq x y z
N MET A 1 -18.35 -35.45 -10.24
CA MET A 1 -18.53 -35.34 -11.70
C MET A 1 -18.44 -33.89 -12.22
N PHE A 2 -18.86 -32.87 -11.50
CA PHE A 2 -18.78 -31.46 -11.91
C PHE A 2 -17.36 -30.85 -11.98
N ARG A 3 -16.36 -31.41 -11.31
CA ARG A 3 -14.98 -30.86 -11.26
C ARG A 3 -14.27 -30.84 -12.62
N PHE A 4 -14.57 -31.76 -13.53
CA PHE A 4 -13.97 -31.82 -14.86
C PHE A 4 -14.53 -30.78 -15.84
N LEU A 5 -15.76 -30.31 -15.61
CA LEU A 5 -16.39 -29.31 -16.46
C LEU A 5 -15.69 -27.93 -16.39
N PHE A 6 -15.10 -27.62 -15.21
CA PHE A 6 -14.39 -26.36 -14.99
C PHE A 6 -12.88 -26.43 -15.30
N PHE A 7 -12.38 -27.61 -15.63
CA PHE A 7 -10.96 -27.80 -15.95
C PHE A 7 -10.46 -26.88 -17.09
N PRO A 8 -11.14 -26.78 -18.25
CA PRO A 8 -10.68 -25.89 -19.31
C PRO A 8 -10.65 -24.42 -18.90
N ILE A 9 -11.60 -23.99 -18.06
CA ILE A 9 -11.65 -22.62 -17.53
C ILE A 9 -10.45 -22.37 -16.62
N SER A 10 -10.09 -23.33 -15.78
CA SER A 10 -8.93 -23.21 -14.88
C SER A 10 -7.61 -23.12 -15.65
N VAL A 11 -7.47 -23.84 -16.76
CA VAL A 11 -6.29 -23.77 -17.63
C VAL A 11 -6.17 -22.39 -18.28
N VAL A 12 -7.28 -21.87 -18.84
CA VAL A 12 -7.31 -20.53 -19.43
C VAL A 12 -6.93 -19.46 -18.39
N TRP A 13 -7.50 -19.57 -17.19
CA TRP A 13 -7.18 -18.69 -16.08
C TRP A 13 -5.70 -18.77 -15.67
N ALA A 14 -5.15 -19.96 -15.57
CA ALA A 14 -3.74 -20.18 -15.24
C ALA A 14 -2.81 -19.56 -16.29
N LEU A 15 -3.11 -19.74 -17.58
CA LEU A 15 -2.37 -19.12 -18.69
C LEU A 15 -2.47 -17.59 -18.63
N PHE A 16 -3.67 -17.05 -18.45
CA PHE A 16 -3.87 -15.60 -18.29
C PHE A 16 -3.04 -15.04 -17.14
N MET A 17 -3.07 -15.69 -15.97
CA MET A 17 -2.29 -15.27 -14.81
C MET A 17 -0.79 -15.41 -15.04
N HIS A 18 -0.33 -16.44 -15.77
CA HIS A 18 1.07 -16.60 -16.14
C HIS A 18 1.57 -15.44 -17.03
N PHE A 19 0.83 -15.11 -18.09
CA PHE A 19 1.16 -13.97 -18.97
C PHE A 19 1.10 -12.64 -18.23
N ARG A 20 0.08 -12.42 -17.42
CA ARG A 20 -0.06 -11.23 -16.58
C ARG A 20 1.14 -11.07 -15.66
N ARG A 21 1.54 -12.13 -14.95
CA ARG A 21 2.71 -12.12 -14.05
C ARG A 21 3.99 -11.77 -14.80
N LYS A 22 4.21 -12.36 -15.98
CA LYS A 22 5.40 -12.09 -16.82
C LYS A 22 5.42 -10.65 -17.34
N PHE A 23 4.27 -10.11 -17.69
CA PHE A 23 4.12 -8.72 -18.14
C PHE A 23 4.42 -7.72 -17.03
N TYR A 24 3.89 -7.94 -15.83
CA TYR A 24 4.13 -7.05 -14.68
C TYR A 24 5.55 -7.20 -14.11
N ALA A 25 6.14 -8.38 -14.13
CA ALA A 25 7.51 -8.58 -13.68
C ALA A 25 8.54 -7.76 -14.50
N ARG A 26 8.26 -7.50 -15.77
CA ARG A 26 9.12 -6.69 -16.66
C ARG A 26 8.95 -5.18 -16.48
N LYS A 27 7.88 -4.72 -15.82
CA LYS A 27 7.55 -3.30 -15.63
C LYS A 27 7.83 -2.80 -14.20
N GLY A 28 8.67 -3.50 -13.45
CA GLY A 28 9.06 -3.05 -12.12
C GLY A 28 9.75 -1.69 -12.17
N THR A 29 9.21 -0.71 -11.45
CA THR A 29 9.83 0.62 -11.28
C THR A 29 10.67 0.58 -10.02
N LYS A 30 11.94 0.97 -10.12
CA LYS A 30 12.80 1.13 -8.94
C LYS A 30 12.42 2.40 -8.20
N SER A 31 12.21 2.30 -6.91
CA SER A 31 12.04 3.46 -6.04
C SER A 31 13.39 4.13 -5.81
N GLN A 32 13.41 5.47 -5.72
CA GLN A 32 14.59 6.24 -5.34
C GLN A 32 14.83 6.20 -3.82
N ILE A 33 13.80 5.86 -3.05
CA ILE A 33 13.85 5.76 -1.59
C ILE A 33 13.75 4.29 -1.16
N SER A 34 14.39 3.95 -0.04
CA SER A 34 14.30 2.62 0.55
C SER A 34 12.87 2.31 0.94
N THR A 35 12.33 1.19 0.51
CA THR A 35 10.92 0.85 0.66
C THR A 35 10.73 -0.51 1.32
N ILE A 36 9.93 -0.57 2.37
CA ILE A 36 9.46 -1.81 3.01
C ILE A 36 8.00 -2.01 2.66
N CYS A 37 7.65 -3.15 2.08
CA CYS A 37 6.28 -3.48 1.72
C CYS A 37 5.68 -4.43 2.76
N VAL A 38 4.63 -3.97 3.44
CA VAL A 38 3.84 -4.80 4.36
C VAL A 38 2.54 -5.20 3.67
N GLY A 39 2.40 -6.49 3.38
CA GLY A 39 1.26 -7.05 2.68
C GLY A 39 0.80 -8.38 3.30
N ASN A 40 -0.28 -8.94 2.77
CA ASN A 40 -0.76 -10.27 3.13
C ASN A 40 -1.21 -11.05 1.90
N LEU A 41 -1.20 -12.35 2.01
CA LEU A 41 -1.65 -13.27 0.97
C LEU A 41 -3.15 -13.62 1.10
N CYS A 42 -3.72 -13.43 2.29
CA CYS A 42 -5.12 -13.74 2.57
C CYS A 42 -5.95 -12.45 2.70
N MET A 43 -7.22 -12.51 2.29
CA MET A 43 -8.19 -11.44 2.54
C MET A 43 -8.67 -11.51 3.99
N GLY A 44 -8.78 -10.33 4.64
CA GLY A 44 -9.29 -10.21 6.01
C GLY A 44 -8.31 -9.56 6.99
N GLY A 45 -8.69 -9.52 8.25
CA GLY A 45 -7.99 -8.87 9.36
C GLY A 45 -6.72 -9.62 9.80
N THR A 46 -5.71 -9.68 8.97
CA THR A 46 -4.45 -10.43 9.21
C THR A 46 -3.41 -9.64 10.01
N GLY A 47 -3.80 -8.59 10.71
CA GLY A 47 -2.91 -7.82 11.57
C GLY A 47 -1.89 -6.93 10.84
N LYS A 48 -2.18 -6.50 9.60
CA LYS A 48 -1.28 -5.59 8.86
C LYS A 48 -0.98 -4.30 9.62
N THR A 49 -2.00 -3.66 10.15
CA THR A 49 -1.86 -2.37 10.86
C THR A 49 -0.94 -2.47 12.07
N PRO A 50 -1.06 -3.46 12.98
CA PRO A 50 -0.09 -3.66 14.05
C PRO A 50 1.34 -3.91 13.57
N HIS A 51 1.53 -4.63 12.46
CA HIS A 51 2.87 -4.86 11.91
C HIS A 51 3.47 -3.57 11.34
N VAL A 52 2.66 -2.74 10.68
CA VAL A 52 3.11 -1.42 10.20
C VAL A 52 3.50 -0.54 11.39
N GLU A 53 2.68 -0.46 12.43
CA GLU A 53 2.98 0.28 13.66
C GLU A 53 4.31 -0.19 14.29
N TYR A 54 4.51 -1.51 14.39
CA TYR A 54 5.75 -2.07 14.92
C TYR A 54 6.98 -1.64 14.09
N VAL A 55 6.91 -1.77 12.77
CA VAL A 55 8.01 -1.36 11.88
C VAL A 55 8.27 0.14 11.95
N VAL A 56 7.23 0.95 12.00
CA VAL A 56 7.32 2.41 12.18
C VAL A 56 8.05 2.73 13.49
N ASN A 57 7.62 2.14 14.60
CA ASN A 57 8.23 2.38 15.92
C ASN A 57 9.71 1.97 15.97
N LEU A 58 10.08 0.91 15.24
CA LEU A 58 11.46 0.46 15.15
C LEU A 58 12.35 1.43 14.37
N LEU A 59 11.79 2.07 13.32
CA LEU A 59 12.57 2.86 12.38
C LEU A 59 12.57 4.36 12.67
N GLN A 60 11.48 4.92 13.24
CA GLN A 60 11.31 6.37 13.41
C GLN A 60 12.34 7.04 14.31
N SER A 61 13.04 6.28 15.17
CA SER A 61 14.11 6.79 16.02
C SER A 61 15.42 7.08 15.26
N ARG A 62 15.61 6.44 14.09
CA ARG A 62 16.86 6.51 13.31
C ARG A 62 16.66 7.08 11.91
N TYR A 63 15.47 7.00 11.38
CA TYR A 63 15.14 7.36 10.00
C TYR A 63 13.90 8.24 9.95
N LYS A 64 13.84 9.10 8.96
CA LYS A 64 12.60 9.76 8.58
C LYS A 64 11.72 8.74 7.86
N VAL A 65 10.53 8.49 8.38
CA VAL A 65 9.64 7.44 7.92
C VAL A 65 8.39 8.05 7.30
N ALA A 66 8.02 7.56 6.12
CA ALA A 66 6.72 7.83 5.53
C ALA A 66 5.95 6.53 5.32
N VAL A 67 4.66 6.55 5.62
CA VAL A 67 3.75 5.43 5.34
C VAL A 67 2.87 5.77 4.15
N LEU A 68 2.91 4.93 3.11
CA LEU A 68 2.04 5.06 1.95
C LEU A 68 0.97 3.97 1.96
N SER A 69 -0.28 4.39 2.11
CA SER A 69 -1.45 3.53 2.04
C SER A 69 -2.26 3.76 0.76
N ARG A 70 -3.19 2.86 0.44
CA ARG A 70 -4.16 3.06 -0.64
C ARG A 70 -5.30 4.00 -0.22
N GLY A 71 -5.56 4.09 1.09
CA GLY A 71 -6.72 4.80 1.63
C GLY A 71 -8.02 4.08 1.28
N TYR A 72 -8.14 2.81 1.68
CA TYR A 72 -9.38 2.07 1.44
C TYR A 72 -10.58 2.75 2.11
N GLY A 73 -11.70 2.85 1.41
CA GLY A 73 -12.94 3.48 1.90
C GLY A 73 -12.97 5.01 1.84
N ARG A 74 -11.88 5.69 1.46
CA ARG A 74 -11.86 7.16 1.29
C ARG A 74 -12.72 7.61 0.11
N LYS A 75 -13.19 8.85 0.14
CA LYS A 75 -13.95 9.48 -0.95
C LYS A 75 -13.06 10.25 -1.93
N THR A 76 -11.88 10.62 -1.51
CA THR A 76 -10.91 11.37 -2.32
C THR A 76 -10.16 10.45 -3.28
N LYS A 77 -9.48 11.03 -4.28
CA LYS A 77 -8.64 10.31 -5.26
C LYS A 77 -7.28 10.98 -5.39
N GLY A 78 -6.31 10.22 -5.90
CA GLY A 78 -4.95 10.69 -6.14
C GLY A 78 -4.11 10.73 -4.87
N PHE A 79 -3.00 11.46 -4.91
CA PHE A 79 -2.10 11.60 -3.78
C PHE A 79 -2.61 12.63 -2.77
N LEU A 80 -2.64 12.24 -1.51
CA LEU A 80 -2.93 13.11 -0.37
C LEU A 80 -1.96 12.82 0.76
N LEU A 81 -1.39 13.89 1.31
CA LEU A 81 -0.60 13.84 2.54
C LEU A 81 -1.52 14.16 3.73
N ALA A 82 -1.49 13.31 4.75
CA ALA A 82 -2.26 13.53 5.97
C ALA A 82 -1.80 14.79 6.70
N ASN A 83 -2.74 15.53 7.23
CA ASN A 83 -2.54 16.71 8.05
C ASN A 83 -3.51 16.72 9.24
N SER A 84 -3.43 17.73 10.10
CA SER A 84 -4.25 17.84 11.30
C SER A 84 -5.76 17.97 11.05
N GLN A 85 -6.17 18.33 9.83
CA GLN A 85 -7.57 18.48 9.44
C GLN A 85 -8.08 17.26 8.65
N SER A 86 -7.21 16.29 8.34
CA SER A 86 -7.59 15.10 7.57
C SER A 86 -8.58 14.24 8.32
N THR A 87 -9.63 13.82 7.62
CA THR A 87 -10.68 12.93 8.13
C THR A 87 -10.57 11.52 7.54
N ALA A 88 -11.29 10.56 8.10
CA ALA A 88 -11.39 9.22 7.55
C ALA A 88 -11.99 9.20 6.12
N GLN A 89 -12.81 10.18 5.78
CA GLN A 89 -13.35 10.34 4.42
C GLN A 89 -12.29 10.80 3.42
N ASP A 90 -11.26 11.51 3.89
CA ASP A 90 -10.19 12.04 3.05
C ASP A 90 -9.09 11.01 2.79
N ILE A 91 -8.67 10.28 3.82
CA ILE A 91 -7.50 9.41 3.75
C ILE A 91 -7.79 7.94 4.09
N GLY A 92 -8.97 7.62 4.65
CA GLY A 92 -9.34 6.29 5.14
C GLY A 92 -9.03 6.09 6.61
N ASP A 93 -9.70 5.12 7.25
CA ASP A 93 -9.61 4.88 8.69
C ASP A 93 -8.20 4.44 9.15
N GLU A 94 -7.59 3.47 8.46
CA GLU A 94 -6.27 2.95 8.83
C GLU A 94 -5.16 4.02 8.74
N PRO A 95 -5.02 4.79 7.65
CA PRO A 95 -4.04 5.87 7.57
C PRO A 95 -4.28 6.96 8.60
N LEU A 96 -5.54 7.31 8.87
CA LEU A 96 -5.87 8.30 9.89
C LEU A 96 -5.43 7.84 11.28
N LEU A 97 -5.71 6.58 11.63
CA LEU A 97 -5.27 6.00 12.90
C LEU A 97 -3.75 6.02 13.07
N LEU A 98 -3.02 5.66 12.00
CA LEU A 98 -1.55 5.71 12.00
C LEU A 98 -1.02 7.14 12.19
N TYR A 99 -1.63 8.11 11.51
CA TYR A 99 -1.27 9.52 11.63
C TYR A 99 -1.50 10.06 13.06
N GLN A 100 -2.65 9.73 13.65
CA GLN A 100 -2.99 10.17 15.01
C GLN A 100 -2.08 9.55 16.09
N LYS A 101 -1.68 8.30 15.90
CA LYS A 101 -0.80 7.61 16.85
C LYS A 101 0.68 8.01 16.75
N ASN A 102 1.12 8.44 15.57
CA ASN A 102 2.53 8.65 15.28
C ASN A 102 2.75 10.03 14.66
N THR A 103 2.97 11.03 15.48
CA THR A 103 3.17 12.43 15.04
C THR A 103 4.53 12.69 14.37
N ALA A 104 5.48 11.76 14.52
CA ALA A 104 6.84 11.89 13.98
C ALA A 104 7.00 11.35 12.55
N ILE A 105 5.95 10.77 11.97
CA ILE A 105 5.99 10.19 10.62
C ILE A 105 5.09 10.94 9.66
N ALA A 106 5.43 10.89 8.37
CA ALA A 106 4.53 11.32 7.32
C ALA A 106 3.58 10.16 6.92
N VAL A 107 2.30 10.44 6.77
CA VAL A 107 1.32 9.47 6.28
C VAL A 107 0.71 10.00 5.00
N ALA A 108 0.80 9.23 3.92
CA ALA A 108 0.27 9.57 2.63
C ALA A 108 -0.64 8.47 2.07
N VAL A 109 -1.56 8.85 1.22
CA VAL A 109 -2.45 7.91 0.52
C VAL A 109 -2.39 8.15 -0.99
N CYS A 110 -2.36 7.07 -1.76
CA CYS A 110 -2.44 7.11 -3.22
C CYS A 110 -2.83 5.73 -3.76
N GLU A 111 -3.73 5.67 -4.74
CA GLU A 111 -4.10 4.40 -5.40
C GLU A 111 -2.93 3.84 -6.20
N ASN A 112 -2.23 4.72 -6.91
CA ASN A 112 -1.04 4.39 -7.68
C ASN A 112 0.21 4.50 -6.79
N ARG A 113 0.77 3.34 -6.42
CA ARG A 113 1.94 3.26 -5.52
C ARG A 113 3.19 3.92 -6.09
N VAL A 114 3.39 3.84 -7.41
CA VAL A 114 4.56 4.43 -8.07
C VAL A 114 4.49 5.96 -7.99
N GLU A 115 3.35 6.51 -8.36
CA GLU A 115 3.08 7.95 -8.24
C GLU A 115 3.19 8.42 -6.77
N GLY A 116 2.61 7.65 -5.84
CA GLY A 116 2.68 7.97 -4.42
C GLY A 116 4.12 8.04 -3.90
N LEU A 117 4.97 7.09 -4.28
CA LEU A 117 6.39 7.08 -3.90
C LEU A 117 7.16 8.24 -4.52
N GLN A 118 6.90 8.60 -5.77
CA GLN A 118 7.51 9.77 -6.42
C GLN A 118 7.15 11.05 -5.67
N LYS A 119 5.86 11.27 -5.40
CA LYS A 119 5.41 12.47 -4.67
C LYS A 119 5.93 12.53 -3.23
N ILE A 120 6.10 11.39 -2.58
CA ILE A 120 6.74 11.34 -1.26
C ILE A 120 8.20 11.78 -1.38
N SER A 121 8.96 11.26 -2.34
CA SER A 121 10.37 11.64 -2.52
C SER A 121 10.57 13.11 -2.88
N GLU A 122 9.60 13.74 -3.55
CA GLU A 122 9.64 15.15 -3.95
C GLU A 122 9.23 16.11 -2.82
N ASN A 123 8.22 15.73 -2.03
CA ASN A 123 7.57 16.64 -1.08
C ASN A 123 8.01 16.42 0.39
N ILE A 124 8.62 15.29 0.70
CA ILE A 124 9.00 14.95 2.06
C ILE A 124 10.52 14.72 2.09
N PRO A 125 11.26 15.48 2.89
CA PRO A 125 12.70 15.27 3.06
C PRO A 125 12.95 13.97 3.85
N ILE A 126 12.95 12.84 3.16
CA ILE A 126 13.15 11.50 3.72
C ILE A 126 14.63 11.12 3.63
#